data_823c0f313f150c358486258d685efcf9
#
_entry.id   823c0f313f150c358486258d685efcf9
#
_cell.length_a   1.000
_cell.length_b   1.000
_cell.length_c   1.000
_cell.angle_alpha   90.00
_cell.angle_beta   90.00
_cell.angle_gamma   90.00
#
_symmetry.space_group_name_H-M   'P 1'
#
loop_
_entity.id
_entity.type
_entity.pdbx_description
1 polymer ?
#
loop_
_entity_poly.entity_id
_entity_poly.type
_entity_poly.pdbx_seq_one_letter_code
_entity_poly.pdbx_strand_id
1 'polypeptide(L)'
;MSRFYLVKNYEKMSEKAAALLFAQITLKPDAVLGLATGSTPVGTYRKLTELYRAGRLDCSHITTVNLDEYLGLSAGHPQSYRSFMRKNLFDGIGLSADRTFFPEIPERLSDCRKNIPPSIGGIRNETNQDIETALAETCRQYDELLRSLGGTDLQLLGIGRNGHIGFKEPGDTF
;
A
#
# COMPACT_ATOMS: atom_id res chain seq x y z
N MET A 1 22.89 -9.79 -3.08
CA MET A 1 22.76 -11.24 -2.89
C MET A 1 21.35 -11.52 -2.35
N SER A 2 20.55 -12.29 -3.09
CA SER A 2 19.17 -12.65 -2.67
C SER A 2 19.22 -13.72 -1.59
N ARG A 3 18.32 -13.62 -0.60
CA ARG A 3 18.16 -14.61 0.47
C ARG A 3 16.77 -15.23 0.39
N PHE A 4 16.70 -16.55 0.44
CA PHE A 4 15.46 -17.30 0.44
C PHE A 4 15.24 -17.93 1.81
N TYR A 5 14.01 -17.87 2.32
CA TYR A 5 13.60 -18.48 3.57
C TYR A 5 12.44 -19.43 3.29
N LEU A 6 12.69 -20.73 3.34
CA LEU A 6 11.63 -21.72 3.32
C LEU A 6 11.09 -21.88 4.74
N VAL A 7 9.79 -21.68 4.90
CA VAL A 7 9.11 -21.75 6.19
C VAL A 7 7.95 -22.75 6.15
N LYS A 8 7.56 -23.26 7.32
CA LYS A 8 6.63 -24.38 7.44
C LYS A 8 5.20 -24.05 6.97
N ASN A 9 4.74 -22.82 7.19
CA ASN A 9 3.38 -22.40 6.89
C ASN A 9 3.24 -20.87 6.87
N TYR A 10 2.03 -20.39 6.56
CA TYR A 10 1.67 -18.97 6.51
C TYR A 10 2.00 -18.21 7.81
N GLU A 11 1.73 -18.81 8.97
CA GLU A 11 2.04 -18.19 10.26
C GLU A 11 3.53 -17.93 10.42
N LYS A 12 4.38 -18.91 10.08
CA LYS A 12 5.85 -18.77 10.13
C LYS A 12 6.39 -17.79 9.08
N MET A 13 5.74 -17.70 7.93
CA MET A 13 6.04 -16.66 6.94
C MET A 13 5.73 -15.27 7.51
N SER A 14 4.56 -15.10 8.10
CA SER A 14 4.12 -13.84 8.71
C SER A 14 5.04 -13.42 9.87
N GLU A 15 5.43 -14.35 10.73
CA GLU A 15 6.39 -14.11 11.82
C GLU A 15 7.75 -13.64 11.26
N LYS A 16 8.23 -14.30 10.20
CA LYS A 16 9.52 -13.94 9.59
C LYS A 16 9.49 -12.55 8.95
N ALA A 17 8.44 -12.24 8.21
CA ALA A 17 8.26 -10.92 7.60
C ALA A 17 8.11 -9.81 8.67
N ALA A 18 7.32 -10.06 9.71
CA ALA A 18 7.18 -9.13 10.83
C ALA A 18 8.52 -8.89 11.56
N ALA A 19 9.34 -9.94 11.74
CA ALA A 19 10.66 -9.79 12.35
C ALA A 19 11.61 -8.93 11.52
N LEU A 20 11.53 -8.98 10.18
CA LEU A 20 12.33 -8.12 9.30
C LEU A 20 11.88 -6.66 9.40
N LEU A 21 10.56 -6.40 9.38
CA LEU A 21 10.01 -5.06 9.58
C LEU A 21 10.34 -4.51 10.98
N PHE A 22 10.18 -5.33 12.02
CA PHE A 22 10.56 -4.99 13.39
C PHE A 22 12.03 -4.58 13.48
N ALA A 23 12.93 -5.35 12.89
CA ALA A 23 14.35 -5.05 12.88
C ALA A 23 14.64 -3.73 12.16
N GLN A 24 14.01 -3.49 11.02
CA GLN A 24 14.15 -2.23 10.26
C GLN A 24 13.71 -1.02 11.10
N ILE A 25 12.53 -1.09 11.73
CA ILE A 25 11.99 -0.01 12.57
C ILE A 25 12.90 0.23 13.79
N THR A 26 13.42 -0.84 14.39
CA THR A 26 14.31 -0.73 15.56
C THR A 26 15.65 -0.07 15.19
N LEU A 27 16.21 -0.43 14.04
CA LEU A 27 17.49 0.11 13.55
C LEU A 27 17.36 1.54 13.01
N LYS A 28 16.21 1.87 12.44
CA LYS A 28 15.91 3.20 11.90
C LYS A 28 14.46 3.58 12.30
N PRO A 29 14.29 4.25 13.45
CA PRO A 29 12.95 4.62 13.95
C PRO A 29 12.12 5.52 13.03
N ASP A 30 12.78 6.31 12.18
CA ASP A 30 12.18 7.17 11.15
C ASP A 30 12.12 6.50 9.76
N ALA A 31 12.13 5.17 9.71
CA ALA A 31 12.12 4.43 8.46
C ALA A 31 10.90 4.74 7.60
N VAL A 32 11.14 4.80 6.28
CA VAL A 32 10.10 4.83 5.25
C VAL A 32 9.83 3.40 4.80
N LEU A 33 8.64 2.89 5.10
CA LEU A 33 8.24 1.51 4.81
C LEU A 33 7.26 1.47 3.64
N GLY A 34 7.64 0.76 2.59
CA GLY A 34 6.71 0.38 1.53
C GLY A 34 5.87 -0.83 1.96
N LEU A 35 4.54 -0.69 1.92
CA LEU A 35 3.62 -1.71 2.40
C LEU A 35 2.70 -2.21 1.29
N ALA A 36 2.31 -3.47 1.38
CA ALA A 36 1.43 -4.13 0.43
C ALA A 36 0.02 -4.35 1.01
N THR A 37 -0.97 -4.42 0.14
CA THR A 37 -2.34 -4.82 0.46
C THR A 37 -2.61 -6.28 0.10
N GLY A 38 -3.85 -6.74 0.29
CA GLY A 38 -4.25 -8.12 0.01
C GLY A 38 -4.12 -9.06 1.20
N SER A 39 -4.45 -10.32 1.01
CA SER A 39 -4.52 -11.31 2.10
C SER A 39 -3.15 -11.75 2.62
N THR A 40 -2.13 -11.71 1.77
CA THR A 40 -0.79 -12.22 2.10
C THR A 40 -0.13 -11.50 3.28
N PRO A 41 -0.09 -10.15 3.36
CA PRO A 41 0.58 -9.44 4.46
C PRO A 41 -0.24 -9.35 5.76
N VAL A 42 -1.52 -9.73 5.79
CA VAL A 42 -2.39 -9.55 6.97
C VAL A 42 -1.80 -10.20 8.22
N GLY A 43 -1.27 -11.41 8.12
CA GLY A 43 -0.62 -12.08 9.23
C GLY A 43 0.62 -11.34 9.75
N THR A 44 1.39 -10.73 8.85
CA THR A 44 2.55 -9.88 9.20
C THR A 44 2.09 -8.66 9.98
N TYR A 45 1.03 -7.98 9.52
CA TYR A 45 0.47 -6.79 10.19
C TYR A 45 -0.09 -7.13 11.58
N ARG A 46 -0.76 -8.27 11.71
CA ARG A 46 -1.21 -8.76 13.02
C ARG A 46 -0.03 -8.93 13.99
N LYS A 47 1.08 -9.54 13.54
CA LYS A 47 2.28 -9.71 14.38
C LYS A 47 2.93 -8.38 14.78
N LEU A 48 2.98 -7.40 13.90
CA LEU A 48 3.47 -6.05 14.23
C LEU A 48 2.57 -5.37 15.28
N THR A 49 1.24 -5.50 15.11
CA THR A 49 0.27 -4.97 16.07
C THR A 49 0.41 -5.64 17.45
N GLU A 50 0.65 -6.96 17.49
CA GLU A 50 0.93 -7.69 18.74
C GLU A 50 2.20 -7.14 19.44
N LEU A 51 3.27 -6.90 18.68
CA LEU A 51 4.52 -6.32 19.21
C LEU A 51 4.33 -4.89 19.72
N TYR A 52 3.59 -4.06 18.99
CA TYR A 52 3.25 -2.69 19.40
C TYR A 52 2.44 -2.68 20.70
N ARG A 53 1.37 -3.47 20.78
CA ARG A 53 0.53 -3.57 21.99
C ARG A 53 1.26 -4.11 23.20
N ALA A 54 2.27 -4.93 22.97
CA ALA A 54 3.17 -5.43 24.04
C ALA A 54 4.25 -4.41 24.47
N GLY A 55 4.25 -3.19 23.92
CA GLY A 55 5.24 -2.15 24.20
C GLY A 55 6.65 -2.49 23.69
N ARG A 56 6.76 -3.43 22.74
CA ARG A 56 8.04 -3.90 22.20
C ARG A 56 8.42 -3.24 20.88
N LEU A 57 7.49 -2.52 20.25
CA LEU A 57 7.67 -1.84 18.98
C LEU A 57 7.13 -0.42 19.11
N ASP A 58 7.94 0.57 18.79
CA ASP A 58 7.53 1.96 18.63
C ASP A 58 7.39 2.29 17.14
N CYS A 59 6.19 2.75 16.74
CA CYS A 59 5.86 3.14 15.39
C CYS A 59 5.61 4.65 15.24
N SER A 60 5.92 5.47 16.26
CA SER A 60 5.55 6.88 16.30
C SER A 60 6.22 7.74 15.23
N HIS A 61 7.38 7.31 14.73
CA HIS A 61 8.19 8.08 13.78
C HIS A 61 8.27 7.47 12.37
N ILE A 62 7.78 6.24 12.16
CA ILE A 62 7.81 5.63 10.82
C ILE A 62 6.91 6.39 9.86
N THR A 63 7.27 6.33 8.59
CA THR A 63 6.43 6.77 7.47
C THR A 63 6.09 5.55 6.62
N THR A 64 4.87 5.48 6.10
CA THR A 64 4.46 4.37 5.23
C THR A 64 4.01 4.87 3.87
N VAL A 65 4.34 4.10 2.84
CA VAL A 65 3.94 4.35 1.46
C VAL A 65 3.34 3.06 0.88
N ASN A 66 2.25 3.18 0.12
CA ASN A 66 1.65 2.07 -0.61
C ASN A 66 1.84 2.28 -2.11
N LEU A 67 2.03 1.19 -2.87
CA LEU A 67 2.35 1.27 -4.29
C LEU A 67 1.18 1.74 -5.15
N ASP A 68 -0.03 1.43 -4.73
CA ASP A 68 -1.22 1.54 -5.56
C ASP A 68 -2.47 1.90 -4.74
N GLU A 69 -3.51 2.35 -5.45
CA GLU A 69 -4.86 2.54 -4.95
C GLU A 69 -5.86 2.33 -6.10
N TYR A 70 -7.08 1.96 -5.78
CA TYR A 70 -8.14 1.79 -6.77
C TYR A 70 -8.64 3.11 -7.31
N LEU A 71 -8.61 3.24 -8.64
CA LEU A 71 -9.29 4.33 -9.35
C LEU A 71 -10.80 4.25 -9.14
N GLY A 72 -11.42 5.39 -8.88
CA GLY A 72 -12.87 5.50 -8.70
C GLY A 72 -13.38 5.14 -7.31
N LEU A 73 -12.50 4.98 -6.32
CA LEU A 73 -12.87 4.84 -4.92
C LEU A 73 -12.39 6.06 -4.13
N SER A 74 -13.26 6.62 -3.30
CA SER A 74 -12.83 7.63 -2.33
C SER A 74 -11.93 7.00 -1.25
N ALA A 75 -11.08 7.80 -0.63
CA ALA A 75 -10.18 7.36 0.44
C ALA A 75 -10.89 6.67 1.62
N GLY A 76 -12.14 7.06 1.91
CA GLY A 76 -12.98 6.46 2.95
C GLY A 76 -13.81 5.25 2.50
N HIS A 77 -13.75 4.86 1.22
CA HIS A 77 -14.53 3.72 0.74
C HIS A 77 -14.05 2.43 1.41
N PRO A 78 -14.94 1.53 1.88
CA PRO A 78 -14.54 0.31 2.60
C PRO A 78 -13.61 -0.63 1.83
N GLN A 79 -13.63 -0.57 0.49
CA GLN A 79 -12.79 -1.37 -0.39
C GLN A 79 -11.52 -0.64 -0.86
N SER A 80 -11.28 0.63 -0.46
CA SER A 80 -10.03 1.31 -0.78
C SER A 80 -8.86 0.65 -0.05
N TYR A 81 -7.66 0.73 -0.63
CA TYR A 81 -6.46 0.22 0.01
C TYR A 81 -6.08 1.05 1.25
N ARG A 82 -6.41 2.34 1.26
CA ARG A 82 -6.30 3.19 2.46
C ARG A 82 -7.15 2.64 3.61
N SER A 83 -8.42 2.30 3.36
CA SER A 83 -9.30 1.68 4.37
C SER A 83 -8.82 0.30 4.80
N PHE A 84 -8.31 -0.50 3.85
CA PHE A 84 -7.70 -1.80 4.15
C PHE A 84 -6.51 -1.66 5.11
N MET A 85 -5.59 -0.74 4.85
CA MET A 85 -4.40 -0.53 5.67
C MET A 85 -4.74 0.01 7.06
N ARG A 86 -5.68 0.94 7.16
CA ARG A 86 -6.18 1.42 8.45
C ARG A 86 -6.68 0.26 9.31
N LYS A 87 -7.59 -0.54 8.76
CA LYS A 87 -8.20 -1.68 9.46
C LYS A 87 -7.18 -2.74 9.88
N ASN A 88 -6.21 -3.07 9.02
CA ASN A 88 -5.32 -4.20 9.22
C ASN A 88 -4.01 -3.85 9.93
N LEU A 89 -3.61 -2.57 9.96
CA LEU A 89 -2.34 -2.15 10.56
C LEU A 89 -2.44 -0.80 11.28
N PHE A 90 -2.76 0.30 10.58
CA PHE A 90 -2.50 1.65 11.08
C PHE A 90 -3.24 1.97 12.37
N ASP A 91 -4.54 1.66 12.45
CA ASP A 91 -5.32 1.87 13.68
C ASP A 91 -4.80 0.97 14.82
N GLY A 92 -4.25 -0.21 14.48
CA GLY A 92 -3.70 -1.16 15.45
C GLY A 92 -2.37 -0.77 16.08
N ILE A 93 -1.58 0.07 15.38
CA ILE A 93 -0.27 0.58 15.83
C ILE A 93 -0.28 2.08 16.12
N GLY A 94 -1.45 2.73 16.08
CA GLY A 94 -1.60 4.15 16.37
C GLY A 94 -0.90 5.07 15.36
N LEU A 95 -0.71 4.62 14.11
CA LEU A 95 -0.02 5.41 13.09
C LEU A 95 -0.91 6.53 12.57
N SER A 96 -0.41 7.76 12.64
CA SER A 96 -1.12 8.96 12.22
C SER A 96 -1.27 9.06 10.71
N ALA A 97 -2.38 9.64 10.24
CA ALA A 97 -2.73 9.74 8.81
C ALA A 97 -1.71 10.56 7.99
N ASP A 98 -1.07 11.56 8.61
CA ASP A 98 -0.04 12.40 7.99
C ASP A 98 1.29 11.67 7.71
N ARG A 99 1.43 10.43 8.23
CA ARG A 99 2.56 9.55 7.99
C ARG A 99 2.24 8.37 7.08
N THR A 100 1.05 8.38 6.43
CA THR A 100 0.59 7.29 5.58
C THR A 100 0.25 7.80 4.18
N PHE A 101 1.03 7.40 3.19
CA PHE A 101 0.93 7.92 1.83
C PHE A 101 0.46 6.86 0.84
N PHE A 102 -0.41 7.30 -0.05
CA PHE A 102 -0.98 6.53 -1.16
C PHE A 102 -0.98 7.42 -2.41
N PRO A 103 -1.00 6.86 -3.63
CA PRO A 103 -1.31 7.66 -4.79
C PRO A 103 -2.65 8.39 -4.61
N GLU A 104 -2.65 9.72 -4.73
CA GLU A 104 -3.85 10.53 -4.53
C GLU A 104 -4.71 10.52 -5.79
N ILE A 105 -5.83 9.80 -5.75
CA ILE A 105 -6.76 9.75 -6.88
C ILE A 105 -7.48 11.11 -6.97
N PRO A 106 -7.43 11.82 -8.11
CA PRO A 106 -8.14 13.09 -8.27
C PRO A 106 -9.62 12.96 -7.91
N GLU A 107 -10.15 13.91 -7.13
CA GLU A 107 -11.53 13.85 -6.59
C GLU A 107 -12.58 13.68 -7.71
N ARG A 108 -12.38 14.36 -8.86
CA ARG A 108 -13.23 14.22 -10.04
C ARG A 108 -13.27 12.79 -10.61
N LEU A 109 -12.24 11.97 -10.39
CA LEU A 109 -12.16 10.56 -10.79
C LEU A 109 -12.63 9.59 -9.70
N SER A 110 -12.78 10.04 -8.45
CA SER A 110 -13.21 9.20 -7.32
C SER A 110 -14.70 8.83 -7.35
N ASP A 111 -15.54 9.63 -8.03
CA ASP A 111 -16.99 9.43 -8.12
C ASP A 111 -17.46 8.83 -9.46
N CYS A 112 -16.54 8.41 -10.33
CA CYS A 112 -16.84 7.92 -11.67
C CYS A 112 -17.85 6.75 -11.71
N ARG A 113 -17.98 5.96 -10.65
CA ARG A 113 -18.88 4.81 -10.59
C ARG A 113 -20.34 5.16 -10.30
N LYS A 114 -20.65 6.32 -9.73
CA LYS A 114 -22.03 6.69 -9.36
C LYS A 114 -22.91 7.03 -10.55
N ASN A 115 -22.33 7.24 -11.73
CA ASN A 115 -23.02 7.77 -12.90
C ASN A 115 -22.83 6.95 -14.19
N ILE A 116 -22.36 5.71 -14.12
CA ILE A 116 -22.23 4.84 -15.31
C ILE A 116 -23.54 4.05 -15.44
N PRO A 117 -24.40 4.34 -16.46
CA PRO A 117 -25.48 3.43 -16.80
C PRO A 117 -24.87 2.10 -17.26
N PRO A 118 -25.51 0.94 -17.00
CA PRO A 118 -24.97 -0.39 -17.35
C PRO A 118 -24.66 -0.60 -18.83
N SER A 119 -25.09 0.29 -19.70
CA SER A 119 -25.00 0.15 -21.15
C SER A 119 -23.97 1.02 -21.87
N ILE A 120 -23.35 2.00 -21.19
CA ILE A 120 -22.38 2.89 -21.86
C ILE A 120 -21.31 3.30 -20.83
N GLY A 121 -20.09 2.77 -20.96
CA GLY A 121 -18.92 3.22 -20.22
C GLY A 121 -18.50 4.62 -20.65
N GLY A 122 -19.15 5.65 -20.11
CA GLY A 122 -18.84 7.05 -20.40
C GLY A 122 -18.78 7.87 -19.11
N ILE A 123 -17.60 8.34 -18.78
CA ILE A 123 -17.38 9.43 -17.81
C ILE A 123 -17.97 10.70 -18.44
N ARG A 124 -18.82 11.41 -17.72
CA ARG A 124 -19.46 12.63 -18.22
C ARG A 124 -18.39 13.65 -18.61
N ASN A 125 -18.29 13.96 -19.90
CA ASN A 125 -17.52 15.06 -20.50
C ASN A 125 -16.00 15.06 -20.37
N GLU A 126 -15.36 14.03 -19.80
CA GLU A 126 -13.91 13.89 -19.87
C GLU A 126 -13.54 12.91 -20.98
N THR A 127 -12.55 13.28 -21.78
CA THR A 127 -12.00 12.36 -22.79
C THR A 127 -11.08 11.34 -22.08
N ASN A 128 -10.85 10.17 -22.69
CA ASN A 128 -9.86 9.22 -22.16
C ASN A 128 -8.50 9.88 -21.96
N GLN A 129 -8.15 10.84 -22.84
CA GLN A 129 -6.90 11.58 -22.76
C GLN A 129 -6.82 12.50 -21.53
N ASP A 130 -7.93 13.11 -21.09
CA ASP A 130 -7.97 13.94 -19.88
C ASP A 130 -7.75 13.08 -18.62
N ILE A 131 -8.32 11.88 -18.61
CA ILE A 131 -8.16 10.91 -17.52
C ILE A 131 -6.70 10.42 -17.46
N GLU A 132 -6.14 10.01 -18.60
CA GLU A 132 -4.74 9.57 -18.68
C GLU A 132 -3.78 10.66 -18.22
N THR A 133 -4.02 11.91 -18.64
CA THR A 133 -3.22 13.06 -18.23
C THR A 133 -3.29 13.29 -16.72
N ALA A 134 -4.50 13.21 -16.13
CA ALA A 134 -4.68 13.37 -14.69
C ALA A 134 -4.00 12.24 -13.89
N LEU A 135 -4.07 11.00 -14.39
CA LEU A 135 -3.40 9.86 -13.75
C LEU A 135 -1.88 9.96 -13.86
N ALA A 136 -1.36 10.36 -15.02
CA ALA A 136 0.08 10.58 -15.21
C ALA A 136 0.60 11.65 -14.24
N GLU A 137 -0.14 12.73 -14.04
CA GLU A 137 0.20 13.77 -13.07
C GLU A 137 0.17 13.24 -11.64
N THR A 138 -0.83 12.45 -11.27
CA THR A 138 -0.89 11.78 -9.96
C THR A 138 0.33 10.89 -9.73
N CYS A 139 0.71 10.09 -10.72
CA CYS A 139 1.89 9.22 -10.63
C CYS A 139 3.16 10.05 -10.45
N ARG A 140 3.31 11.13 -11.24
CA ARG A 140 4.47 12.03 -11.15
C ARG A 140 4.59 12.67 -9.77
N GLN A 141 3.48 13.17 -9.21
CA GLN A 141 3.45 13.77 -7.87
C GLN A 141 3.79 12.74 -6.79
N TYR A 142 3.30 11.51 -6.93
CA TYR A 142 3.63 10.44 -6.00
C TYR A 142 5.11 10.03 -6.07
N ASP A 143 5.69 9.95 -7.28
CA ASP A 143 7.11 9.71 -7.47
C ASP A 143 7.98 10.83 -6.85
N GLU A 144 7.54 12.08 -6.96
CA GLU A 144 8.22 13.22 -6.34
C GLU A 144 8.15 13.15 -4.81
N LEU A 145 6.99 12.77 -4.27
CA LEU A 145 6.84 12.50 -2.83
C LEU A 145 7.82 11.41 -2.38
N LEU A 146 7.88 10.27 -3.07
CA LEU A 146 8.81 9.19 -2.72
C LEU A 146 10.26 9.66 -2.75
N ARG A 147 10.64 10.47 -3.75
CA ARG A 147 11.99 11.07 -3.82
C ARG A 147 12.26 12.03 -2.66
N SER A 148 11.26 12.84 -2.29
CA SER A 148 11.38 13.79 -1.16
C SER A 148 11.55 13.10 0.19
N LEU A 149 10.98 11.89 0.33
CA LEU A 149 11.15 11.02 1.50
C LEU A 149 12.51 10.29 1.52
N GLY A 150 13.32 10.43 0.45
CA GLY A 150 14.58 9.70 0.30
C GLY A 150 14.41 8.26 -0.20
N GLY A 151 13.24 7.91 -0.70
CA GLY A 151 12.87 6.56 -1.10
C GLY A 151 12.38 5.69 0.05
N THR A 152 12.27 4.38 -0.18
CA THR A 152 11.85 3.39 0.83
C THR A 152 13.05 2.67 1.43
N ASP A 153 13.11 2.56 2.75
CA ASP A 153 14.14 1.79 3.47
C ASP A 153 13.91 0.28 3.37
N LEU A 154 12.64 -0.12 3.37
CA LEU A 154 12.24 -1.52 3.21
C LEU A 154 10.88 -1.58 2.51
N GLN A 155 10.80 -2.36 1.43
CA GLN A 155 9.55 -2.60 0.71
C GLN A 155 9.03 -4.02 0.99
N LEU A 156 7.83 -4.13 1.57
CA LEU A 156 7.09 -5.39 1.66
C LEU A 156 6.26 -5.58 0.39
N LEU A 157 6.42 -6.72 -0.26
CA LEU A 157 5.65 -7.10 -1.44
C LEU A 157 4.98 -8.46 -1.23
N GLY A 158 3.77 -8.62 -1.77
CA GLY A 158 3.12 -9.91 -1.94
C GLY A 158 3.29 -10.39 -3.38
N ILE A 159 3.33 -11.70 -3.57
CA ILE A 159 3.25 -12.32 -4.90
C ILE A 159 1.92 -13.06 -5.01
N GLY A 160 1.12 -12.72 -6.01
CA GLY A 160 -0.13 -13.42 -6.30
C GLY A 160 0.09 -14.84 -6.81
N ARG A 161 -0.97 -15.66 -6.83
CA ARG A 161 -0.89 -17.06 -7.31
C ARG A 161 -0.45 -17.19 -8.77
N ASN A 162 -0.78 -16.22 -9.60
CA ASN A 162 -0.36 -16.12 -10.99
C ASN A 162 0.97 -15.38 -11.18
N GLY A 163 1.61 -14.94 -10.09
CA GLY A 163 2.90 -14.23 -10.12
C GLY A 163 2.80 -12.70 -10.19
N HIS A 164 1.60 -12.10 -10.10
CA HIS A 164 1.47 -10.64 -10.08
C HIS A 164 2.05 -10.02 -8.80
N ILE A 165 2.57 -8.81 -8.91
CA ILE A 165 3.03 -7.97 -7.80
C ILE A 165 2.36 -6.59 -7.93
N GLY A 166 1.63 -6.16 -6.91
CA GLY A 166 0.77 -4.97 -6.99
C GLY A 166 -0.29 -5.16 -8.08
N PHE A 167 -0.47 -4.17 -8.94
CA PHE A 167 -1.33 -4.29 -10.15
C PHE A 167 -0.57 -4.76 -11.39
N LYS A 168 0.71 -5.12 -11.26
CA LYS A 168 1.50 -5.60 -12.39
C LYS A 168 1.31 -7.10 -12.56
N GLU A 169 0.66 -7.47 -13.67
CA GLU A 169 0.53 -8.85 -14.10
C GLU A 169 1.87 -9.40 -14.64
N PRO A 170 2.09 -10.73 -14.53
CA PRO A 170 3.26 -11.35 -15.15
C PRO A 170 3.28 -11.11 -16.67
N GLY A 171 4.45 -10.80 -17.19
CA GLY A 171 4.64 -10.54 -18.62
C GLY A 171 6.12 -10.39 -18.96
N ASP A 172 6.41 -10.34 -20.26
CA ASP A 172 7.79 -10.25 -20.78
C ASP A 172 8.35 -8.82 -20.72
N THR A 173 7.54 -7.84 -20.34
CA THR A 173 7.94 -6.42 -20.23
C THR A 173 7.50 -5.82 -18.90
N PHE A 174 8.36 -4.99 -18.33
CA PHE A 174 8.03 -4.12 -17.20
C PHE A 174 7.51 -2.79 -17.69
#